data_650861966bfe3a2feb397e42074e2334
#
_entry.id   650861966bfe3a2feb397e42074e2334
#
_cell.length_a   1.000
_cell.length_b   1.000
_cell.length_c   1.000
_cell.angle_alpha   90.00
_cell.angle_beta   90.00
_cell.angle_gamma   90.00
#
_symmetry.space_group_name_H-M   'P 1'
#
loop_
_entity.id
_entity.type
_entity.pdbx_description
1 polymer ?
#
loop_
_entity_poly.entity_id
_entity_poly.type
_entity_poly.pdbx_seq_one_letter_code
_entity_poly.pdbx_strand_id
1 'polypeptide(L)'
;MVNLLPLIQDYIPLFAMILIRVGGILAAMPAIGTRSVPLHVRIGLVIGLTVILFPIVSEQLRPLTVSFPQILPLMFTEFMVGMVLGFAIRFVMSAFEIAGELIGVQMGINLMSTLDPIAAAGQTPVVGQFMGLLTMLVFFAIDGHHLMFEALVASFHLVPPLHVHLTGFLVESVLKLGIGMFVLALKVGAPVMTALFIVTLGMGILGRSIPQLNVMLNSVPITIGIGLLVLGLSLPLVGSIAESNIRGVGPTLHGLLLLLGQSQ
;
A
#
# COMPACT_ATOMS: atom_id res chain seq x y z
N MET A 1 -1.03 35.92 -35.42
CA MET A 1 -1.58 34.58 -35.11
C MET A 1 -0.55 33.81 -34.33
N VAL A 2 -0.82 33.50 -33.08
CA VAL A 2 0.08 32.66 -32.27
C VAL A 2 0.10 31.29 -32.93
N ASN A 3 1.27 30.81 -33.38
CA ASN A 3 1.41 29.46 -33.93
C ASN A 3 1.16 28.49 -32.80
N LEU A 4 -0.06 27.94 -32.73
CA LEU A 4 -0.48 26.99 -31.71
C LEU A 4 0.17 25.58 -31.92
N LEU A 5 0.62 25.29 -33.12
CA LEU A 5 1.21 23.99 -33.48
C LEU A 5 2.44 23.61 -32.64
N PRO A 6 3.47 24.45 -32.47
CA PRO A 6 4.62 24.10 -31.65
C PRO A 6 4.24 23.97 -30.15
N LEU A 7 3.36 24.84 -29.63
CA LEU A 7 2.85 24.73 -28.26
C LEU A 7 2.17 23.38 -28.01
N ILE A 8 1.34 22.93 -28.95
CA ILE A 8 0.65 21.64 -28.83
C ILE A 8 1.64 20.47 -28.90
N GLN A 9 2.62 20.53 -29.83
CA GLN A 9 3.61 19.45 -29.99
C GLN A 9 4.53 19.29 -28.76
N ASP A 10 4.85 20.37 -28.07
CA ASP A 10 5.78 20.35 -26.94
C ASP A 10 5.12 20.01 -25.62
N TYR A 11 3.85 20.42 -25.42
CA TYR A 11 3.15 20.25 -24.14
C TYR A 11 2.30 18.99 -24.05
N ILE A 12 1.84 18.42 -25.17
CA ILE A 12 1.06 17.15 -25.14
C ILE A 12 1.88 15.99 -24.57
N PRO A 13 3.12 15.74 -24.99
CA PRO A 13 3.94 14.66 -24.41
C PRO A 13 4.16 14.87 -22.90
N LEU A 14 4.44 16.09 -22.47
CA LEU A 14 4.63 16.40 -21.06
C LEU A 14 3.35 16.16 -20.25
N PHE A 15 2.19 16.59 -20.74
CA PHE A 15 0.90 16.33 -20.10
C PHE A 15 0.63 14.82 -19.97
N ALA A 16 0.89 14.05 -21.01
CA ALA A 16 0.73 12.61 -21.00
C ALA A 16 1.65 11.92 -19.98
N MET A 17 2.90 12.35 -19.83
CA MET A 17 3.83 11.82 -18.85
C MET A 17 3.36 12.08 -17.43
N ILE A 18 2.94 13.32 -17.11
CA ILE A 18 2.39 13.67 -15.81
C ILE A 18 1.15 12.80 -15.52
N LEU A 19 0.24 12.68 -16.49
CA LEU A 19 -0.97 11.88 -16.37
C LEU A 19 -0.68 10.42 -16.05
N ILE A 20 0.31 9.82 -16.70
CA ILE A 20 0.69 8.42 -16.49
C ILE A 20 1.35 8.21 -15.14
N ARG A 21 2.25 9.11 -14.70
CA ARG A 21 2.87 9.03 -13.38
C ARG A 21 1.84 9.19 -12.27
N VAL A 22 0.94 10.18 -12.38
CA VAL A 22 -0.20 10.35 -11.46
C VAL A 22 -1.10 9.12 -11.46
N GLY A 23 -1.39 8.57 -12.65
CA GLY A 23 -2.17 7.34 -12.78
C GLY A 23 -1.53 6.16 -12.09
N GLY A 24 -0.21 5.99 -12.21
CA GLY A 24 0.56 4.94 -11.52
C GLY A 24 0.47 5.04 -10.00
N ILE A 25 0.65 6.23 -9.42
CA ILE A 25 0.51 6.45 -7.98
C ILE A 25 -0.91 6.13 -7.51
N LEU A 26 -1.93 6.70 -8.16
CA LEU A 26 -3.32 6.52 -7.75
C LEU A 26 -3.80 5.07 -7.93
N ALA A 27 -3.28 4.34 -8.93
CA ALA A 27 -3.57 2.93 -9.11
C ALA A 27 -3.04 2.06 -7.96
N ALA A 28 -1.87 2.39 -7.43
CA ALA A 28 -1.26 1.67 -6.31
C ALA A 28 -1.70 2.21 -4.93
N MET A 29 -2.21 3.46 -4.86
CA MET A 29 -2.61 4.10 -3.61
C MET A 29 -3.76 3.33 -2.94
N PRO A 30 -3.66 2.97 -1.64
CA PRO A 30 -4.79 2.44 -0.88
C PRO A 30 -5.92 3.47 -0.90
N ALA A 31 -7.13 3.13 -0.57
CA ALA A 31 -8.31 3.97 -0.67
C ALA A 31 -8.81 4.24 -2.11
N ILE A 32 -7.99 4.73 -3.02
CA ILE A 32 -8.40 5.09 -4.38
C ILE A 32 -8.19 3.91 -5.36
N GLY A 33 -7.10 3.16 -5.19
CA GLY A 33 -6.75 1.99 -6.02
C GLY A 33 -7.62 0.74 -5.78
N THR A 34 -8.52 0.77 -4.78
CA THR A 34 -9.39 -0.37 -4.46
C THR A 34 -10.56 -0.51 -5.43
N ARG A 35 -11.13 -1.72 -5.54
CA ARG A 35 -12.32 -1.98 -6.40
C ARG A 35 -13.56 -1.21 -5.96
N SER A 36 -13.58 -0.67 -4.75
CA SER A 36 -14.70 0.09 -4.19
C SER A 36 -14.92 1.44 -4.87
N VAL A 37 -13.87 2.02 -5.49
CA VAL A 37 -13.96 3.30 -6.19
C VAL A 37 -14.27 3.06 -7.68
N PRO A 38 -15.38 3.58 -8.23
CA PRO A 38 -15.73 3.45 -9.64
C PRO A 38 -14.63 4.00 -10.56
N LEU A 39 -14.40 3.34 -11.71
CA LEU A 39 -13.32 3.69 -12.63
C LEU A 39 -13.40 5.15 -13.13
N HIS A 40 -14.60 5.65 -13.41
CA HIS A 40 -14.78 7.03 -13.86
C HIS A 40 -14.35 8.07 -12.81
N VAL A 41 -14.52 7.77 -11.51
CA VAL A 41 -14.04 8.65 -10.42
C VAL A 41 -12.51 8.66 -10.39
N ARG A 42 -11.87 7.50 -10.53
CA ARG A 42 -10.40 7.40 -10.60
C ARG A 42 -9.84 8.17 -11.78
N ILE A 43 -10.43 8.00 -12.96
CA ILE A 43 -10.02 8.74 -14.17
C ILE A 43 -10.19 10.25 -13.95
N GLY A 44 -11.32 10.67 -13.37
CA GLY A 44 -11.55 12.08 -13.04
C GLY A 44 -10.50 12.65 -12.08
N LEU A 45 -10.12 11.89 -11.04
CA LEU A 45 -9.05 12.28 -10.10
C LEU A 45 -7.69 12.36 -10.78
N VAL A 46 -7.33 11.38 -11.62
CA VAL A 46 -6.07 11.41 -12.38
C VAL A 46 -6.00 12.66 -13.25
N ILE A 47 -7.05 12.93 -14.03
CA ILE A 47 -7.09 14.12 -14.92
C ILE A 47 -7.06 15.41 -14.09
N GLY A 48 -7.88 15.51 -13.03
CA GLY A 48 -7.95 16.69 -12.19
C GLY A 48 -6.59 17.03 -11.54
N LEU A 49 -5.92 16.03 -10.95
CA LEU A 49 -4.59 16.20 -10.38
C LEU A 49 -3.55 16.56 -11.47
N THR A 50 -3.64 15.92 -12.64
CA THR A 50 -2.73 16.24 -13.75
C THR A 50 -2.88 17.70 -14.18
N VAL A 51 -4.10 18.20 -14.30
CA VAL A 51 -4.36 19.62 -14.66
C VAL A 51 -3.80 20.58 -13.61
N ILE A 52 -3.92 20.26 -12.33
CA ILE A 52 -3.39 21.06 -11.22
C ILE A 52 -1.85 21.05 -11.22
N LEU A 53 -1.24 19.88 -11.45
CA LEU A 53 0.22 19.73 -11.42
C LEU A 53 0.90 20.25 -12.69
N PHE A 54 0.19 20.24 -13.81
CA PHE A 54 0.76 20.61 -15.10
C PHE A 54 1.47 21.97 -15.10
N PRO A 55 0.87 23.09 -14.62
CA PRO A 55 1.57 24.38 -14.59
C PRO A 55 2.83 24.35 -13.72
N ILE A 56 2.78 23.67 -12.56
CA ILE A 56 3.90 23.58 -11.62
C ILE A 56 5.09 22.82 -12.26
N VAL A 57 4.79 21.73 -12.94
CA VAL A 57 5.81 20.87 -13.56
C VAL A 57 6.32 21.44 -14.86
N SER A 58 5.44 22.10 -15.66
CA SER A 58 5.81 22.67 -16.96
C SER A 58 6.74 23.87 -16.87
N GLU A 59 6.72 24.64 -15.77
CA GLU A 59 7.67 25.73 -15.52
C GLU A 59 9.11 25.23 -15.32
N GLN A 60 9.26 24.00 -14.85
CA GLN A 60 10.55 23.42 -14.45
C GLN A 60 11.16 22.53 -15.54
N LEU A 61 10.32 21.92 -16.35
CA LEU A 61 10.74 21.03 -17.42
C LEU A 61 10.70 21.79 -18.75
N ARG A 62 11.84 21.80 -19.47
CA ARG A 62 11.87 22.31 -20.85
C ARG A 62 10.95 21.48 -21.74
N PRO A 63 10.36 22.08 -22.78
CA PRO A 63 9.59 21.35 -23.78
C PRO A 63 10.37 20.15 -24.30
N LEU A 64 9.74 18.97 -24.23
CA LEU A 64 10.39 17.72 -24.57
C LEU A 64 10.16 17.43 -26.06
N THR A 65 11.20 17.57 -26.87
CA THR A 65 11.19 17.05 -28.23
C THR A 65 11.43 15.54 -28.22
N VAL A 66 10.34 14.78 -28.10
CA VAL A 66 10.40 13.31 -28.06
C VAL A 66 10.04 12.75 -29.43
N SER A 67 10.90 11.90 -29.99
CA SER A 67 10.57 11.17 -31.21
C SER A 67 9.51 10.09 -30.95
N PHE A 68 8.61 9.88 -31.90
CA PHE A 68 7.48 8.95 -31.77
C PHE A 68 7.84 7.56 -31.20
N PRO A 69 8.97 6.89 -31.62
CA PRO A 69 9.35 5.61 -31.07
C PRO A 69 9.76 5.62 -29.59
N GLN A 70 10.13 6.79 -29.05
CA GLN A 70 10.58 6.94 -27.67
C GLN A 70 9.42 7.19 -26.68
N ILE A 71 8.23 7.52 -27.20
CA ILE A 71 7.08 7.84 -26.35
C ILE A 71 6.66 6.62 -25.53
N LEU A 72 6.55 5.44 -26.14
CA LEU A 72 6.04 4.24 -25.46
C LEU A 72 6.93 3.76 -24.29
N PRO A 73 8.27 3.58 -24.46
CA PRO A 73 9.14 3.23 -23.35
C PRO A 73 9.14 4.30 -22.25
N LEU A 74 9.07 5.58 -22.63
CA LEU A 74 9.01 6.67 -21.67
C LEU A 74 7.72 6.66 -20.83
N MET A 75 6.57 6.43 -21.46
CA MET A 75 5.31 6.26 -20.75
C MET A 75 5.36 5.07 -19.76
N PHE A 76 6.00 3.99 -20.15
CA PHE A 76 6.19 2.82 -19.28
C PHE A 76 7.05 3.16 -18.06
N THR A 77 8.17 3.86 -18.25
CA THR A 77 9.04 4.28 -17.13
C THR A 77 8.32 5.23 -16.18
N GLU A 78 7.56 6.20 -16.70
CA GLU A 78 6.75 7.11 -15.89
C GLU A 78 5.70 6.38 -15.04
N PHE A 79 5.03 5.40 -15.64
CA PHE A 79 4.08 4.54 -14.93
C PHE A 79 4.77 3.75 -13.81
N MET A 80 5.95 3.18 -14.09
CA MET A 80 6.73 2.42 -13.10
C MET A 80 7.16 3.31 -11.92
N VAL A 81 7.64 4.53 -12.17
CA VAL A 81 7.97 5.48 -11.10
C VAL A 81 6.74 5.75 -10.23
N GLY A 82 5.59 6.04 -10.86
CA GLY A 82 4.34 6.24 -10.14
C GLY A 82 3.94 5.02 -9.30
N MET A 83 4.01 3.82 -9.87
CA MET A 83 3.70 2.56 -9.17
C MET A 83 4.59 2.33 -7.95
N VAL A 84 5.90 2.56 -8.06
CA VAL A 84 6.85 2.38 -6.95
C VAL A 84 6.51 3.30 -5.78
N LEU A 85 6.18 4.56 -6.07
CA LEU A 85 5.76 5.53 -5.06
C LEU A 85 4.46 5.08 -4.37
N GLY A 86 3.46 4.65 -5.15
CA GLY A 86 2.20 4.15 -4.60
C GLY A 86 2.35 2.85 -3.81
N PHE A 87 3.23 1.94 -4.23
CA PHE A 87 3.50 0.69 -3.51
C PHE A 87 4.14 0.90 -2.14
N ALA A 88 4.97 1.94 -1.97
CA ALA A 88 5.60 2.19 -0.68
C ALA A 88 4.58 2.36 0.45
N ILE A 89 3.53 3.15 0.25
CA ILE A 89 2.46 3.30 1.24
C ILE A 89 1.55 2.07 1.28
N ARG A 90 1.27 1.45 0.12
CA ARG A 90 0.42 0.27 0.07
C ARG A 90 1.01 -0.88 0.86
N PHE A 91 2.31 -1.12 0.81
CA PHE A 91 2.96 -2.18 1.58
C PHE A 91 2.85 -1.94 3.10
N VAL A 92 2.98 -0.68 3.55
CA VAL A 92 2.76 -0.36 4.96
C VAL A 92 1.33 -0.69 5.38
N MET A 93 0.32 -0.30 4.60
CA MET A 93 -1.08 -0.58 4.93
C MET A 93 -1.41 -2.07 4.84
N SER A 94 -0.92 -2.76 3.81
CA SER A 94 -1.11 -4.21 3.68
C SER A 94 -0.47 -5.01 4.80
N ALA A 95 0.58 -4.51 5.46
CA ALA A 95 1.15 -5.15 6.63
C ALA A 95 0.14 -5.30 7.78
N PHE A 96 -0.72 -4.30 7.99
CA PHE A 96 -1.76 -4.35 9.01
C PHE A 96 -2.91 -5.30 8.62
N GLU A 97 -3.29 -5.31 7.34
CA GLU A 97 -4.26 -6.27 6.82
C GLU A 97 -3.79 -7.71 7.04
N ILE A 98 -2.53 -8.00 6.65
CA ILE A 98 -1.90 -9.32 6.84
C ILE A 98 -1.80 -9.68 8.33
N ALA A 99 -1.42 -8.73 9.20
CA ALA A 99 -1.40 -8.95 10.65
C ALA A 99 -2.79 -9.38 11.16
N GLY A 100 -3.85 -8.69 10.73
CA GLY A 100 -5.22 -9.05 11.07
C GLY A 100 -5.65 -10.40 10.51
N GLU A 101 -5.23 -10.77 9.30
CA GLU A 101 -5.49 -12.09 8.71
C GLU A 101 -4.84 -13.20 9.52
N LEU A 102 -3.56 -13.05 9.90
CA LEU A 102 -2.84 -14.01 10.73
C LEU A 102 -3.50 -14.19 12.11
N ILE A 103 -3.92 -13.08 12.73
CA ILE A 103 -4.67 -13.09 13.98
C ILE A 103 -5.99 -13.84 13.80
N GLY A 104 -6.76 -13.53 12.74
CA GLY A 104 -8.05 -14.16 12.45
C GLY A 104 -7.95 -15.66 12.21
N VAL A 105 -6.90 -16.12 11.52
CA VAL A 105 -6.60 -17.55 11.34
C VAL A 105 -6.32 -18.21 12.69
N GLN A 106 -5.52 -17.57 13.53
CA GLN A 106 -5.15 -18.14 14.84
C GLN A 106 -6.32 -18.10 15.84
N MET A 107 -7.25 -17.15 15.73
CA MET A 107 -8.51 -17.15 16.48
C MET A 107 -9.46 -18.28 16.05
N GLY A 108 -9.27 -18.85 14.84
CA GLY A 108 -10.18 -19.82 14.26
C GLY A 108 -11.43 -19.21 13.60
N ILE A 109 -11.52 -17.88 13.45
CA ILE A 109 -12.65 -17.21 12.78
C ILE A 109 -12.75 -17.63 11.31
N ASN A 110 -11.62 -17.87 10.67
CA ASN A 110 -11.54 -18.29 9.27
C ASN A 110 -11.60 -19.81 9.09
N LEU A 111 -11.99 -20.56 10.11
CA LEU A 111 -12.03 -22.02 10.05
C LEU A 111 -12.94 -22.56 8.93
N MET A 112 -14.09 -21.89 8.72
CA MET A 112 -15.03 -22.25 7.64
C MET A 112 -14.42 -22.08 6.25
N SER A 113 -13.62 -21.03 6.03
CA SER A 113 -12.94 -20.82 4.76
C SER A 113 -11.84 -21.85 4.49
N THR A 114 -11.29 -22.45 5.54
CA THR A 114 -10.28 -23.51 5.43
C THR A 114 -10.93 -24.85 5.15
N LEU A 115 -12.14 -25.11 5.69
CA LEU A 115 -12.86 -26.36 5.53
C LEU A 115 -13.60 -26.44 4.19
N ASP A 116 -14.16 -25.34 3.71
CA ASP A 116 -14.87 -25.27 2.42
C ASP A 116 -14.44 -23.99 1.66
N PRO A 117 -13.37 -24.08 0.85
CA PRO A 117 -12.89 -22.95 0.06
C PRO A 117 -13.91 -22.47 -0.99
N ILE A 118 -14.84 -23.32 -1.41
CA ILE A 118 -15.85 -22.97 -2.42
C ILE A 118 -16.96 -22.15 -1.76
N ALA A 119 -17.46 -22.56 -0.60
CA ALA A 119 -18.43 -21.79 0.18
C ALA A 119 -17.84 -20.48 0.73
N ALA A 120 -16.53 -20.45 0.95
CA ALA A 120 -15.80 -19.26 1.39
C ALA A 120 -15.37 -18.32 0.24
N ALA A 121 -15.63 -18.69 -1.01
CA ALA A 121 -15.28 -17.87 -2.17
C ALA A 121 -16.02 -16.52 -2.10
N GLY A 122 -15.26 -15.42 -1.87
CA GLY A 122 -15.81 -14.09 -1.68
C GLY A 122 -15.92 -13.60 -0.23
N GLN A 123 -15.64 -14.43 0.76
CA GLN A 123 -15.57 -13.99 2.16
C GLN A 123 -14.22 -13.31 2.41
N THR A 124 -14.26 -12.07 2.86
CA THR A 124 -13.06 -11.33 3.27
C THR A 124 -12.73 -11.64 4.73
N PRO A 125 -11.44 -11.78 5.10
CA PRO A 125 -11.02 -11.97 6.49
C PRO A 125 -11.45 -10.79 7.35
N VAL A 126 -12.41 -10.99 8.26
CA VAL A 126 -13.04 -9.92 9.04
C VAL A 126 -12.02 -9.13 9.86
N VAL A 127 -11.08 -9.83 10.53
CA VAL A 127 -10.05 -9.17 11.36
C VAL A 127 -9.05 -8.42 10.48
N GLY A 128 -8.66 -8.97 9.34
CA GLY A 128 -7.79 -8.30 8.37
C GLY A 128 -8.44 -7.02 7.82
N GLN A 129 -9.71 -7.11 7.43
CA GLN A 129 -10.47 -5.95 6.96
C GLN A 129 -10.61 -4.87 8.05
N PHE A 130 -10.88 -5.26 9.30
CA PHE A 130 -10.93 -4.33 10.42
C PHE A 130 -9.60 -3.59 10.61
N MET A 131 -8.48 -4.33 10.61
CA MET A 131 -7.14 -3.75 10.74
C MET A 131 -6.81 -2.81 9.57
N GLY A 132 -7.18 -3.17 8.35
CA GLY A 132 -7.03 -2.33 7.16
C GLY A 132 -7.81 -1.03 7.27
N LEU A 133 -9.09 -1.08 7.70
CA LEU A 133 -9.92 0.10 7.92
C LEU A 133 -9.35 1.00 9.02
N LEU A 134 -8.89 0.42 10.13
CA LEU A 134 -8.26 1.17 11.21
C LEU A 134 -7.01 1.89 10.72
N THR A 135 -6.13 1.20 9.97
CA THR A 135 -4.92 1.81 9.41
C THR A 135 -5.25 2.90 8.41
N MET A 136 -6.31 2.73 7.63
CA MET A 136 -6.82 3.74 6.70
C MET A 136 -7.34 4.98 7.42
N LEU A 137 -8.03 4.81 8.55
CA LEU A 137 -8.45 5.93 9.41
C LEU A 137 -7.24 6.69 9.97
N VAL A 138 -6.22 5.96 10.46
CA VAL A 138 -4.98 6.58 10.93
C VAL A 138 -4.30 7.34 9.79
N PHE A 139 -4.20 6.75 8.58
CA PHE A 139 -3.62 7.38 7.40
C PHE A 139 -4.26 8.74 7.08
N PHE A 140 -5.60 8.81 7.11
CA PHE A 140 -6.30 10.08 6.89
C PHE A 140 -6.18 11.04 8.08
N ALA A 141 -6.18 10.53 9.32
CA ALA A 141 -6.06 11.35 10.52
C ALA A 141 -4.71 12.08 10.64
N ILE A 142 -3.64 11.50 10.07
CA ILE A 142 -2.30 12.13 10.06
C ILE A 142 -1.97 12.83 8.75
N ASP A 143 -2.97 13.06 7.89
CA ASP A 143 -2.81 13.68 6.57
C ASP A 143 -1.85 12.92 5.64
N GLY A 144 -1.82 11.59 5.74
CA GLY A 144 -0.94 10.73 4.93
C GLY A 144 -1.12 10.91 3.41
N HIS A 145 -2.30 11.35 2.97
CA HIS A 145 -2.56 11.70 1.58
C HIS A 145 -1.74 12.92 1.12
N HIS A 146 -1.48 13.91 1.98
CA HIS A 146 -0.60 15.04 1.66
C HIS A 146 0.84 14.58 1.44
N LEU A 147 1.36 13.64 2.26
CA LEU A 147 2.69 13.07 2.06
C LEU A 147 2.85 12.43 0.67
N MET A 148 1.78 11.81 0.17
CA MET A 148 1.79 11.21 -1.17
C MET A 148 1.81 12.26 -2.28
N PHE A 149 1.09 13.37 -2.11
CA PHE A 149 1.11 14.48 -3.08
C PHE A 149 2.45 15.21 -3.07
N GLU A 150 3.04 15.44 -1.90
CA GLU A 150 4.40 15.99 -1.78
C GLU A 150 5.43 15.10 -2.48
N ALA A 151 5.37 13.78 -2.24
CA ALA A 151 6.24 12.82 -2.90
C ALA A 151 6.05 12.80 -4.43
N LEU A 152 4.82 12.96 -4.91
CA LEU A 152 4.51 13.06 -6.33
C LEU A 152 5.15 14.30 -6.94
N VAL A 153 5.01 15.49 -6.34
CA VAL A 153 5.65 16.72 -6.81
C VAL A 153 7.16 16.59 -6.76
N ALA A 154 7.72 16.11 -5.62
CA ALA A 154 9.16 15.89 -5.47
C ALA A 154 9.71 14.91 -6.51
N SER A 155 8.91 13.92 -6.95
CA SER A 155 9.33 12.97 -7.96
C SER A 155 9.65 13.60 -9.31
N PHE A 156 8.97 14.66 -9.70
CA PHE A 156 9.27 15.37 -10.95
C PHE A 156 10.55 16.19 -10.88
N HIS A 157 10.92 16.67 -9.66
CA HIS A 157 12.17 17.38 -9.42
C HIS A 157 13.38 16.43 -9.37
N LEU A 158 13.25 15.32 -8.65
CA LEU A 158 14.35 14.41 -8.37
C LEU A 158 14.58 13.42 -9.51
N VAL A 159 13.52 13.06 -10.23
CA VAL A 159 13.51 12.11 -11.33
C VAL A 159 12.79 12.77 -12.52
N PRO A 160 13.47 13.68 -13.25
CA PRO A 160 12.87 14.28 -14.44
C PRO A 160 12.52 13.23 -15.49
N PRO A 161 11.45 13.43 -16.28
CA PRO A 161 11.13 12.57 -17.41
C PRO A 161 12.34 12.42 -18.34
N LEU A 162 12.52 11.24 -18.95
CA LEU A 162 13.68 10.84 -19.78
C LEU A 162 14.94 10.38 -19.03
N HIS A 163 15.09 10.64 -17.75
CA HIS A 163 16.30 10.30 -16.98
C HIS A 163 16.06 9.09 -16.04
N VAL A 164 14.97 8.35 -16.25
CA VAL A 164 14.68 7.15 -15.47
C VAL A 164 15.42 5.95 -16.04
N HIS A 165 16.37 5.42 -15.30
CA HIS A 165 17.00 4.15 -15.60
C HIS A 165 16.37 3.05 -14.73
N LEU A 166 15.69 2.09 -15.36
CA LEU A 166 15.21 0.88 -14.70
C LEU A 166 16.40 -0.01 -14.36
N THR A 167 17.04 0.27 -13.26
CA THR A 167 18.20 -0.51 -12.78
C THR A 167 17.73 -1.67 -11.89
N GLY A 168 18.55 -2.71 -11.75
CA GLY A 168 18.30 -3.80 -10.80
C GLY A 168 18.08 -3.33 -9.37
N PHE A 169 18.56 -2.12 -9.03
CA PHE A 169 18.36 -1.45 -7.75
C PHE A 169 16.89 -1.12 -7.45
N LEU A 170 16.08 -0.82 -8.47
CA LEU A 170 14.64 -0.59 -8.33
C LEU A 170 13.94 -1.86 -7.83
N VAL A 171 14.27 -3.00 -8.44
CA VAL A 171 13.74 -4.31 -8.05
C VAL A 171 14.15 -4.64 -6.61
N GLU A 172 15.40 -4.41 -6.27
CA GLU A 172 15.90 -4.63 -4.91
C GLU A 172 15.17 -3.75 -3.88
N SER A 173 14.91 -2.48 -4.22
CA SER A 173 14.20 -1.56 -3.34
C SER A 173 12.74 -1.98 -3.12
N VAL A 174 12.03 -2.39 -4.17
CA VAL A 174 10.67 -2.92 -4.05
C VAL A 174 10.64 -4.22 -3.24
N LEU A 175 11.62 -5.10 -3.43
CA LEU A 175 11.76 -6.32 -2.63
C LEU A 175 12.01 -6.00 -1.15
N LYS A 176 12.87 -5.02 -0.83
CA LYS A 176 13.09 -4.56 0.55
C LYS A 176 11.81 -4.02 1.19
N LEU A 177 11.01 -3.25 0.46
CA LEU A 177 9.71 -2.79 0.94
C LEU A 177 8.75 -3.97 1.19
N GLY A 178 8.73 -4.95 0.29
CA GLY A 178 7.93 -6.17 0.48
C GLY A 178 8.35 -6.99 1.70
N ILE A 179 9.64 -7.19 1.91
CA ILE A 179 10.18 -7.84 3.12
C ILE A 179 9.79 -7.05 4.37
N GLY A 180 9.95 -5.72 4.33
CA GLY A 180 9.55 -4.82 5.41
C GLY A 180 8.08 -4.95 5.78
N MET A 181 7.19 -5.14 4.79
CA MET A 181 5.76 -5.38 4.98
C MET A 181 5.51 -6.64 5.85
N PHE A 182 6.15 -7.77 5.53
CA PHE A 182 5.99 -9.01 6.33
C PHE A 182 6.54 -8.85 7.74
N VAL A 183 7.71 -8.21 7.89
CA VAL A 183 8.30 -7.95 9.22
C VAL A 183 7.38 -7.06 10.05
N LEU A 184 6.79 -6.02 9.44
CA LEU A 184 5.85 -5.13 10.11
C LEU A 184 4.57 -5.88 10.48
N ALA A 185 4.04 -6.73 9.61
CA ALA A 185 2.86 -7.55 9.89
C ALA A 185 3.06 -8.44 11.13
N LEU A 186 4.20 -9.12 11.20
CA LEU A 186 4.55 -9.94 12.36
C LEU A 186 4.71 -9.10 13.64
N LYS A 187 5.34 -7.93 13.58
CA LYS A 187 5.49 -7.03 14.73
C LYS A 187 4.14 -6.54 15.26
N VAL A 188 3.23 -6.16 14.37
CA VAL A 188 1.89 -5.68 14.71
C VAL A 188 1.03 -6.82 15.29
N GLY A 189 1.10 -8.02 14.71
CA GLY A 189 0.36 -9.18 15.17
C GLY A 189 0.92 -9.84 16.42
N ALA A 190 2.21 -9.64 16.73
CA ALA A 190 2.94 -10.36 17.77
C ALA A 190 2.24 -10.42 19.14
N PRO A 191 1.72 -9.33 19.73
CA PRO A 191 1.11 -9.38 21.06
C PRO A 191 -0.10 -10.30 21.09
N VAL A 192 -0.99 -10.21 20.08
CA VAL A 192 -2.19 -11.02 19.99
C VAL A 192 -1.85 -12.47 19.66
N MET A 193 -0.97 -12.70 18.69
CA MET A 193 -0.53 -14.03 18.28
C MET A 193 0.15 -14.77 19.41
N THR A 194 0.98 -14.11 20.22
CA THR A 194 1.65 -14.71 21.39
C THR A 194 0.61 -15.12 22.45
N ALA A 195 -0.34 -14.25 22.75
CA ALA A 195 -1.40 -14.58 23.69
C ALA A 195 -2.23 -15.78 23.23
N LEU A 196 -2.65 -15.79 21.96
CA LEU A 196 -3.41 -16.92 21.37
C LEU A 196 -2.59 -18.22 21.33
N PHE A 197 -1.29 -18.13 21.09
CA PHE A 197 -0.40 -19.28 21.13
C PHE A 197 -0.38 -19.93 22.52
N ILE A 198 -0.25 -19.11 23.59
CA ILE A 198 -0.29 -19.59 24.99
C ILE A 198 -1.65 -20.27 25.28
N VAL A 199 -2.76 -19.67 24.84
CA VAL A 199 -4.10 -20.26 25.01
C VAL A 199 -4.19 -21.60 24.29
N THR A 200 -3.73 -21.68 23.06
CA THR A 200 -3.76 -22.92 22.25
C THR A 200 -2.93 -24.02 22.89
N LEU A 201 -1.74 -23.71 23.44
CA LEU A 201 -0.93 -24.65 24.20
C LEU A 201 -1.67 -25.14 25.46
N GLY A 202 -2.29 -24.22 26.22
CA GLY A 202 -3.09 -24.58 27.41
C GLY A 202 -4.25 -25.52 27.07
N MET A 203 -4.98 -25.21 25.99
CA MET A 203 -6.08 -26.05 25.50
C MET A 203 -5.59 -27.44 25.03
N GLY A 204 -4.40 -27.52 24.42
CA GLY A 204 -3.77 -28.77 24.02
C GLY A 204 -3.44 -29.68 25.23
N ILE A 205 -2.94 -29.10 26.32
CA ILE A 205 -2.63 -29.79 27.57
C ILE A 205 -3.92 -30.26 28.23
N LEU A 206 -4.96 -29.40 28.30
CA LEU A 206 -6.26 -29.77 28.87
C LEU A 206 -6.93 -30.92 28.11
N GLY A 207 -6.87 -30.91 26.78
CA GLY A 207 -7.41 -31.95 25.93
C GLY A 207 -6.74 -33.32 26.12
N ARG A 208 -5.45 -33.29 26.47
CA ARG A 208 -4.72 -34.53 26.82
C ARG A 208 -5.12 -35.06 28.20
N SER A 209 -5.43 -34.17 29.14
CA SER A 209 -5.79 -34.50 30.51
C SER A 209 -7.24 -34.95 30.66
N ILE A 210 -8.15 -34.44 29.84
CA ILE A 210 -9.59 -34.70 29.88
C ILE A 210 -10.08 -35.07 28.47
N PRO A 211 -9.91 -36.33 28.02
CA PRO A 211 -10.24 -36.77 26.65
C PRO A 211 -11.72 -36.63 26.28
N GLN A 212 -12.60 -36.53 27.28
CA GLN A 212 -14.05 -36.39 27.07
C GLN A 212 -14.45 -34.96 26.60
N LEU A 213 -13.59 -33.95 26.79
CA LEU A 213 -13.82 -32.61 26.30
C LEU A 213 -13.52 -32.58 24.80
N ASN A 214 -14.50 -32.15 24.00
CA ASN A 214 -14.28 -31.88 22.60
C ASN A 214 -13.49 -30.55 22.51
N VAL A 215 -12.15 -30.65 22.62
CA VAL A 215 -11.24 -29.49 22.66
C VAL A 215 -11.42 -28.61 21.43
N MET A 216 -11.69 -29.19 20.26
CA MET A 216 -11.85 -28.46 19.03
C MET A 216 -13.09 -27.55 19.05
N LEU A 217 -14.24 -28.03 19.58
CA LEU A 217 -15.46 -27.24 19.69
C LEU A 217 -15.36 -26.15 20.78
N ASN A 218 -14.68 -26.44 21.89
CA ASN A 218 -14.58 -25.50 23.02
C ASN A 218 -13.43 -24.51 22.86
N SER A 219 -12.40 -24.79 22.08
CA SER A 219 -11.26 -23.88 21.89
C SER A 219 -11.63 -22.64 21.08
N VAL A 220 -12.47 -22.77 20.03
CA VAL A 220 -12.80 -21.64 19.13
C VAL A 220 -13.45 -20.46 19.85
N PRO A 221 -14.50 -20.62 20.70
CA PRO A 221 -15.06 -19.51 21.44
C PRO A 221 -14.07 -18.82 22.40
N ILE A 222 -13.18 -19.64 23.02
CA ILE A 222 -12.16 -19.14 23.95
C ILE A 222 -11.09 -18.32 23.21
N THR A 223 -10.58 -18.86 22.09
CA THR A 223 -9.58 -18.16 21.29
C THR A 223 -10.14 -16.87 20.67
N ILE A 224 -11.39 -16.87 20.24
CA ILE A 224 -12.06 -15.64 19.75
C ILE A 224 -12.18 -14.62 20.88
N GLY A 225 -12.70 -15.03 22.06
CA GLY A 225 -12.89 -14.12 23.19
C GLY A 225 -11.58 -13.48 23.68
N ILE A 226 -10.55 -14.31 23.89
CA ILE A 226 -9.23 -13.84 24.33
C ILE A 226 -8.56 -13.02 23.22
N GLY A 227 -8.65 -13.46 21.96
CA GLY A 227 -8.10 -12.75 20.84
C GLY A 227 -8.69 -11.35 20.67
N LEU A 228 -10.02 -11.20 20.76
CA LEU A 228 -10.67 -9.89 20.70
C LEU A 228 -10.31 -8.99 21.89
N LEU A 229 -10.19 -9.57 23.08
CA LEU A 229 -9.78 -8.84 24.28
C LEU A 229 -8.36 -8.29 24.11
N VAL A 230 -7.40 -9.14 23.75
CA VAL A 230 -6.01 -8.73 23.58
C VAL A 230 -5.84 -7.79 22.38
N LEU A 231 -6.57 -8.02 21.28
CA LEU A 231 -6.61 -7.10 20.15
C LEU A 231 -7.10 -5.72 20.58
N GLY A 232 -8.22 -5.65 21.33
CA GLY A 232 -8.75 -4.39 21.85
C GLY A 232 -7.75 -3.64 22.74
N LEU A 233 -7.05 -4.36 23.63
CA LEU A 233 -6.01 -3.80 24.49
C LEU A 233 -4.77 -3.34 23.70
N SER A 234 -4.48 -3.96 22.57
CA SER A 234 -3.34 -3.60 21.71
C SER A 234 -3.65 -2.49 20.70
N LEU A 235 -4.90 -2.05 20.51
CA LEU A 235 -5.27 -1.01 19.55
C LEU A 235 -4.46 0.30 19.67
N PRO A 236 -4.20 0.85 20.87
CA PRO A 236 -3.36 2.05 20.99
C PRO A 236 -1.93 1.84 20.48
N LEU A 237 -1.35 0.65 20.74
CA LEU A 237 -0.05 0.27 20.23
C LEU A 237 -0.06 0.13 18.70
N VAL A 238 -1.07 -0.53 18.15
CA VAL A 238 -1.28 -0.68 16.70
C VAL A 238 -1.38 0.69 16.04
N GLY A 239 -2.14 1.62 16.62
CA GLY A 239 -2.29 2.99 16.12
C GLY A 239 -0.96 3.76 16.10
N SER A 240 -0.18 3.68 17.17
CA SER A 240 1.13 4.35 17.24
C SER A 240 2.16 3.76 16.26
N ILE A 241 2.15 2.44 16.06
CA ILE A 241 2.98 1.77 15.05
C ILE A 241 2.55 2.19 13.65
N ALA A 242 1.23 2.28 13.38
CA ALA A 242 0.70 2.73 12.10
C ALA A 242 1.15 4.17 11.80
N GLU A 243 0.96 5.10 12.72
CA GLU A 243 1.38 6.49 12.59
C GLU A 243 2.87 6.61 12.30
N SER A 244 3.72 5.95 13.10
CA SER A 244 5.17 5.98 12.96
C SER A 244 5.63 5.46 11.59
N ASN A 245 5.07 4.33 11.13
CA ASN A 245 5.45 3.75 9.85
C ASN A 245 4.91 4.55 8.65
N ILE A 246 3.70 5.09 8.72
CA ILE A 246 3.15 5.93 7.66
C ILE A 246 3.95 7.23 7.53
N ARG A 247 4.30 7.89 8.64
CA ARG A 247 5.20 9.08 8.62
C ARG A 247 6.59 8.73 8.08
N GLY A 248 7.09 7.53 8.37
CA GLY A 248 8.37 7.01 7.86
C GLY A 248 8.38 6.74 6.34
N VAL A 249 7.22 6.70 5.68
CA VAL A 249 7.15 6.53 4.21
C VAL A 249 7.75 7.73 3.48
N GLY A 250 7.52 8.97 3.94
CA GLY A 250 8.05 10.18 3.30
C GLY A 250 9.57 10.15 3.09
N PRO A 251 10.39 9.99 4.15
CA PRO A 251 11.85 9.82 4.02
C PRO A 251 12.25 8.63 3.12
N THR A 252 11.51 7.52 3.19
CA THR A 252 11.77 6.34 2.36
C THR A 252 11.53 6.65 0.88
N LEU A 253 10.44 7.34 0.55
CA LEU A 253 10.13 7.78 -0.81
C LEU A 253 11.19 8.74 -1.33
N HIS A 254 11.63 9.70 -0.52
CA HIS A 254 12.69 10.63 -0.90
C HIS A 254 14.01 9.88 -1.18
N GLY A 255 14.39 8.92 -0.35
CA GLY A 255 15.56 8.05 -0.58
C GLY A 255 15.44 7.25 -1.88
N LEU A 256 14.28 6.66 -2.16
CA LEU A 256 14.02 5.92 -3.40
C LEU A 256 14.13 6.83 -4.64
N LEU A 257 13.59 8.06 -4.57
CA LEU A 257 13.67 9.03 -5.65
C LEU A 257 15.09 9.48 -5.93
N LEU A 258 15.90 9.74 -4.88
CA LEU A 258 17.32 10.08 -5.05
C LEU A 258 18.08 8.97 -5.77
N LEU A 259 17.80 7.71 -5.45
CA LEU A 259 18.44 6.57 -6.08
C LEU A 259 18.02 6.37 -7.53
N LEU A 260 16.77 6.71 -7.88
CA LEU A 260 16.26 6.72 -9.25
C LEU A 260 16.86 7.84 -10.09
N GLY A 261 17.19 8.99 -9.47
CA GLY A 261 17.78 10.16 -10.14
C GLY A 261 19.31 10.13 -10.23
N GLN A 262 20.01 9.36 -9.39
CA GLN A 262 21.49 9.33 -9.30
C GLN A 262 22.17 8.34 -10.24
N SER A 263 21.47 7.67 -11.13
CA SER A 263 22.08 6.77 -12.13
C SER A 263 22.73 7.57 -13.29
N GLN A 264 23.70 8.44 -12.95
CA GLN A 264 24.68 8.98 -13.90
C GLN A 264 25.94 8.12 -13.87
#